data_a28e1bb580bad0097b4642ff110243a8
#
_entry.id   a28e1bb580bad0097b4642ff110243a8
#
_cell.length_a   1.000
_cell.length_b   1.000
_cell.length_c   1.000
_cell.angle_alpha   90.00
_cell.angle_beta   90.00
_cell.angle_gamma   90.00
#
_symmetry.space_group_name_H-M   'P 1'
#
loop_
_entity.id
_entity.type
_entity.pdbx_description
1 polymer ?
#
loop_
_entity_poly.entity_id
_entity_poly.type
_entity_poly.pdbx_seq_one_letter_code
_entity_poly.pdbx_strand_id
1 'polypeptide(L)'
;MNIKQIESWQQPSLDRYNRGEIDWKQLAEATDWPKRWPNYRQYEPVLAVARKAKALVVALNARVETIRQVVRSGGIEHLPLKARQELPGEMLLPDPLYEKLLSLQLMVHASAAPERLRPMIEAQIARDEAMAQTLSAFTKSESGQNRRMLVLCGAGHVAYGQGVPTRVRRRLPGVRDRIVLLSESGEVRLSPQELAQARPIEITHEQVREIKQPVADYLCVKPLASKPSPPSPECGRK
;
A
#
# COMPACT_ATOMS: atom_id res chain seq x y z
N MET A 1 -6.43 -4.91 -2.01
CA MET A 1 -6.89 -4.15 -0.82
C MET A 1 -6.41 -2.72 -0.94
N ASN A 2 -7.30 -1.80 -1.31
CA ASN A 2 -6.92 -0.41 -1.57
C ASN A 2 -6.79 0.34 -0.25
N ILE A 3 -5.58 0.49 0.26
CA ILE A 3 -5.33 1.38 1.39
C ILE A 3 -5.51 2.81 0.89
N LYS A 4 -6.62 3.42 1.23
CA LYS A 4 -6.90 4.83 0.98
C LYS A 4 -6.10 5.67 1.99
N GLN A 5 -4.82 5.79 1.73
CA GLN A 5 -3.88 6.60 2.50
C GLN A 5 -4.16 8.09 2.29
N ILE A 6 -3.63 8.93 3.16
CA ILE A 6 -3.70 10.38 3.00
C ILE A 6 -3.02 10.78 1.69
N GLU A 7 -3.70 11.59 0.91
CA GLU A 7 -3.25 12.04 -0.40
C GLU A 7 -2.28 13.21 -0.28
N SER A 8 -1.35 13.35 -1.20
CA SER A 8 -0.29 14.37 -1.14
C SER A 8 -0.81 15.80 -1.00
N TRP A 9 -1.96 16.12 -1.61
CA TRP A 9 -2.58 17.43 -1.48
C TRP A 9 -3.14 17.73 -0.08
N GLN A 10 -3.30 16.73 0.77
CA GLN A 10 -3.75 16.84 2.17
C GLN A 10 -2.59 17.11 3.15
N GLN A 11 -1.35 17.23 2.65
CA GLN A 11 -0.16 17.52 3.47
C GLN A 11 -0.36 18.67 4.46
N PRO A 12 -1.00 19.81 4.12
CA PRO A 12 -1.20 20.89 5.07
C PRO A 12 -1.96 20.48 6.34
N SER A 13 -2.92 19.55 6.24
CA SER A 13 -3.64 19.03 7.41
C SER A 13 -2.75 18.15 8.29
N LEU A 14 -1.88 17.33 7.67
CA LEU A 14 -0.87 16.56 8.41
C LEU A 14 0.13 17.46 9.11
N ASP A 15 0.58 18.51 8.48
CA ASP A 15 1.53 19.46 9.06
C ASP A 15 0.95 20.14 10.29
N ARG A 16 -0.33 20.55 10.24
CA ARG A 16 -1.04 21.11 11.38
C ARG A 16 -1.14 20.12 12.54
N TYR A 17 -1.44 18.85 12.23
CA TYR A 17 -1.46 17.79 13.24
C TYR A 17 -0.07 17.58 13.87
N ASN A 18 0.98 17.52 13.07
CA ASN A 18 2.36 17.34 13.54
C ASN A 18 2.80 18.49 14.46
N ARG A 19 2.41 19.74 14.16
CA ARG A 19 2.70 20.90 15.01
C ARG A 19 1.81 20.99 16.24
N GLY A 20 0.79 20.14 16.35
CA GLY A 20 -0.12 20.13 17.46
C GLY A 20 -1.24 21.17 17.41
N GLU A 21 -1.44 21.78 16.25
CA GLU A 21 -2.51 22.78 16.01
C GLU A 21 -3.89 22.14 15.92
N ILE A 22 -3.94 20.87 15.53
CA ILE A 22 -5.16 20.07 15.49
C ILE A 22 -4.93 18.71 16.12
N ASP A 23 -5.99 18.12 16.63
CA ASP A 23 -6.00 16.79 17.19
C ASP A 23 -6.27 15.70 16.12
N TRP A 24 -6.29 14.44 16.56
CA TRP A 24 -6.57 13.31 15.69
C TRP A 24 -7.95 13.37 15.01
N LYS A 25 -8.98 13.79 15.76
CA LYS A 25 -10.35 13.87 15.24
C LYS A 25 -10.43 14.93 14.16
N GLN A 26 -9.87 16.10 14.42
CA GLN A 26 -9.80 17.20 13.46
C GLN A 26 -8.99 16.83 12.21
N LEU A 27 -7.89 16.08 12.35
CA LEU A 27 -7.15 15.55 11.20
C LEU A 27 -8.01 14.59 10.38
N ALA A 28 -8.67 13.64 11.03
CA ALA A 28 -9.52 12.67 10.36
C ALA A 28 -10.66 13.34 9.59
N GLU A 29 -11.28 14.36 10.15
CA GLU A 29 -12.32 15.17 9.51
C GLU A 29 -11.76 15.97 8.33
N ALA A 30 -10.64 16.68 8.52
CA ALA A 30 -10.02 17.51 7.48
C ALA A 30 -9.54 16.70 6.26
N THR A 31 -9.25 15.43 6.45
CA THR A 31 -8.82 14.52 5.37
C THR A 31 -9.94 13.64 4.84
N ASP A 32 -11.14 13.75 5.38
CA ASP A 32 -12.29 12.88 5.07
C ASP A 32 -11.95 11.37 5.21
N TRP A 33 -11.02 11.07 6.11
CA TRP A 33 -10.44 9.73 6.29
C TRP A 33 -11.48 8.67 6.70
N PRO A 34 -12.42 8.96 7.62
CA PRO A 34 -13.46 8.01 8.01
C PRO A 34 -14.29 7.47 6.84
N LYS A 35 -14.61 8.33 5.85
CA LYS A 35 -15.36 7.91 4.66
C LYS A 35 -14.49 7.19 3.63
N ARG A 36 -13.20 7.47 3.64
CA ARG A 36 -12.27 6.90 2.68
C ARG A 36 -11.69 5.58 3.13
N TRP A 37 -11.54 5.37 4.45
CA TRP A 37 -10.89 4.21 5.03
C TRP A 37 -11.56 3.76 6.33
N PRO A 38 -12.33 2.66 6.34
CA PRO A 38 -13.04 2.19 7.54
C PRO A 38 -12.12 1.95 8.74
N ASN A 39 -10.91 1.47 8.49
CA ASN A 39 -9.92 1.14 9.52
C ASN A 39 -8.94 2.29 9.83
N TYR A 40 -9.28 3.53 9.51
CA TYR A 40 -8.40 4.69 9.68
C TYR A 40 -7.90 4.85 11.13
N ARG A 41 -8.68 4.45 12.12
CA ARG A 41 -8.30 4.53 13.54
C ARG A 41 -7.07 3.71 13.90
N GLN A 42 -6.74 2.68 13.13
CA GLN A 42 -5.53 1.88 13.35
C GLN A 42 -4.25 2.68 13.12
N TYR A 43 -4.32 3.80 12.42
CA TYR A 43 -3.18 4.70 12.17
C TYR A 43 -2.98 5.73 13.28
N GLU A 44 -3.94 5.94 14.17
CA GLU A 44 -3.85 6.89 15.28
C GLU A 44 -2.62 6.66 16.16
N PRO A 45 -2.36 5.43 16.68
CA PRO A 45 -1.18 5.20 17.50
C PRO A 45 0.13 5.45 16.74
N VAL A 46 0.17 5.14 15.44
CA VAL A 46 1.35 5.35 14.61
C VAL A 46 1.65 6.84 14.46
N LEU A 47 0.64 7.65 14.13
CA LEU A 47 0.80 9.09 13.99
C LEU A 47 1.06 9.77 15.35
N ALA A 48 0.49 9.26 16.45
CA ALA A 48 0.78 9.75 17.78
C ALA A 48 2.26 9.54 18.17
N VAL A 49 2.82 8.37 17.85
CA VAL A 49 4.25 8.08 18.05
C VAL A 49 5.11 9.00 17.18
N ALA A 50 4.77 9.18 15.91
CA ALA A 50 5.49 10.07 15.01
C ALA A 50 5.51 11.51 15.53
N ARG A 51 4.36 12.02 15.98
CA ARG A 51 4.24 13.35 16.58
C ARG A 51 5.06 13.48 17.85
N LYS A 52 4.99 12.50 18.77
CA LYS A 52 5.79 12.48 20.02
C LYS A 52 7.29 12.49 19.71
N ALA A 53 7.71 11.79 18.67
CA ALA A 53 9.10 11.74 18.22
C ALA A 53 9.51 12.97 17.38
N LYS A 54 8.59 13.93 17.15
CA LYS A 54 8.80 15.08 16.24
C LYS A 54 9.27 14.65 14.84
N ALA A 55 8.81 13.48 14.40
CA ALA A 55 9.09 12.99 13.05
C ALA A 55 8.24 13.75 12.02
N LEU A 56 8.84 14.07 10.88
CA LEU A 56 8.09 14.63 9.76
C LEU A 56 7.23 13.52 9.13
N VAL A 57 5.95 13.78 8.95
CA VAL A 57 5.03 12.85 8.28
C VAL A 57 4.68 13.41 6.91
N VAL A 58 4.85 12.59 5.88
CA VAL A 58 4.64 12.98 4.48
C VAL A 58 3.54 12.11 3.87
N ALA A 59 2.52 12.77 3.32
CA ALA A 59 1.46 12.12 2.57
C ALA A 59 1.95 11.77 1.16
N LEU A 60 1.91 10.50 0.79
CA LEU A 60 2.52 10.02 -0.44
C LEU A 60 1.52 9.77 -1.57
N ASN A 61 0.24 9.53 -1.25
CA ASN A 61 -0.69 8.95 -2.22
C ASN A 61 -1.13 9.97 -3.28
N ALA A 62 -1.38 9.48 -4.49
CA ALA A 62 -2.03 10.25 -5.55
C ALA A 62 -3.50 10.56 -5.20
N ARG A 63 -4.08 11.54 -5.86
CA ARG A 63 -5.53 11.82 -5.75
C ARG A 63 -6.33 10.61 -6.18
N VAL A 64 -7.23 10.18 -5.31
CA VAL A 64 -8.07 8.99 -5.57
C VAL A 64 -8.97 9.19 -6.78
N GLU A 65 -9.42 10.42 -7.02
CA GLU A 65 -10.25 10.76 -8.16
C GLU A 65 -9.50 10.54 -9.48
N THR A 66 -8.24 10.98 -9.55
CA THR A 66 -7.36 10.78 -10.71
C THR A 66 -7.09 9.31 -10.96
N ILE A 67 -6.78 8.56 -9.89
CA ILE A 67 -6.58 7.09 -9.99
C ILE A 67 -7.86 6.38 -10.45
N ARG A 68 -9.03 6.78 -9.94
CA ARG A 68 -10.31 6.23 -10.42
C ARG A 68 -10.58 6.58 -11.88
N GLN A 69 -10.16 7.76 -12.31
CA GLN A 69 -10.32 8.20 -13.69
C GLN A 69 -9.46 7.36 -14.64
N VAL A 70 -8.24 6.94 -14.25
CA VAL A 70 -7.45 5.98 -15.05
C VAL A 70 -8.27 4.74 -15.38
N VAL A 71 -8.92 4.16 -14.36
CA VAL A 71 -9.74 2.94 -14.58
C VAL A 71 -10.95 3.24 -15.47
N ARG A 72 -11.66 4.35 -15.22
CA ARG A 72 -12.88 4.70 -15.98
C ARG A 72 -12.60 5.07 -17.43
N SER A 73 -11.46 5.68 -17.70
CA SER A 73 -11.06 6.09 -19.05
C SER A 73 -10.48 4.93 -19.87
N GLY A 74 -10.28 3.75 -19.26
CA GLY A 74 -9.68 2.60 -19.95
C GLY A 74 -8.15 2.61 -19.99
N GLY A 75 -7.51 3.46 -19.20
CA GLY A 75 -6.05 3.54 -19.06
C GLY A 75 -5.52 4.97 -19.01
N ILE A 76 -4.21 5.10 -18.75
CA ILE A 76 -3.52 6.40 -18.60
C ILE A 76 -3.53 7.19 -19.92
N GLU A 77 -3.41 6.51 -21.05
CA GLU A 77 -3.39 7.12 -22.39
C GLU A 77 -4.69 7.85 -22.74
N HIS A 78 -5.81 7.45 -22.14
CA HIS A 78 -7.13 8.01 -22.38
C HIS A 78 -7.54 9.06 -21.32
N LEU A 79 -6.63 9.44 -20.44
CA LEU A 79 -6.92 10.47 -19.44
C LEU A 79 -7.06 11.86 -20.08
N PRO A 80 -8.05 12.65 -19.64
CA PRO A 80 -8.07 14.08 -19.95
C PRO A 80 -6.77 14.76 -19.50
N LEU A 81 -6.31 15.75 -20.27
CA LEU A 81 -5.04 16.44 -20.03
C LEU A 81 -4.87 16.91 -18.57
N LYS A 82 -5.92 17.49 -17.99
CA LYS A 82 -5.91 17.95 -16.60
C LYS A 82 -5.61 16.82 -15.61
N ALA A 83 -6.25 15.67 -15.77
CA ALA A 83 -6.01 14.51 -14.90
C ALA A 83 -4.62 13.89 -15.15
N ARG A 84 -4.16 13.89 -16.41
CA ARG A 84 -2.83 13.42 -16.76
C ARG A 84 -1.72 14.24 -16.11
N GLN A 85 -1.91 15.56 -15.99
CA GLN A 85 -0.97 16.48 -15.33
C GLN A 85 -0.85 16.26 -13.81
N GLU A 86 -1.84 15.61 -13.18
CA GLU A 86 -1.79 15.25 -11.77
C GLU A 86 -0.94 13.98 -11.51
N LEU A 87 -0.55 13.27 -12.56
CA LEU A 87 0.31 12.09 -12.48
C LEU A 87 1.77 12.46 -12.81
N PRO A 88 2.75 11.65 -12.35
CA PRO A 88 4.14 11.84 -12.74
C PRO A 88 4.32 11.89 -14.27
N GLY A 89 5.18 12.79 -14.74
CA GLY A 89 5.53 12.88 -16.15
C GLY A 89 6.22 11.62 -16.65
N GLU A 90 7.17 11.12 -15.84
CA GLU A 90 7.92 9.90 -16.11
C GLU A 90 7.36 8.74 -15.29
N MET A 91 6.90 7.70 -15.97
CA MET A 91 6.42 6.48 -15.37
C MET A 91 7.05 5.27 -16.05
N LEU A 92 7.36 4.23 -15.28
CA LEU A 92 7.78 2.94 -15.81
C LEU A 92 6.54 2.19 -16.30
N LEU A 93 6.25 2.36 -17.57
CA LEU A 93 5.14 1.72 -18.26
C LEU A 93 5.53 1.53 -19.73
N PRO A 94 5.55 0.30 -20.28
CA PRO A 94 5.18 -0.96 -19.63
C PRO A 94 6.18 -1.42 -18.55
N ASP A 95 5.67 -2.20 -17.57
CA ASP A 95 6.45 -2.86 -16.52
C ASP A 95 6.03 -4.36 -16.47
N PRO A 96 6.50 -5.19 -17.40
CA PRO A 96 5.95 -6.55 -17.59
C PRO A 96 6.00 -7.44 -16.35
N LEU A 97 7.06 -7.34 -15.56
CA LEU A 97 7.20 -8.13 -14.33
C LEU A 97 6.20 -7.70 -13.25
N TYR A 98 6.05 -6.41 -13.06
CA TYR A 98 5.10 -5.87 -12.09
C TYR A 98 3.65 -6.04 -12.56
N GLU A 99 3.39 -5.87 -13.84
CA GLU A 99 2.07 -6.13 -14.46
C GLU A 99 1.64 -7.59 -14.28
N LYS A 100 2.56 -8.54 -14.46
CA LYS A 100 2.30 -9.96 -14.18
C LYS A 100 1.95 -10.20 -12.72
N LEU A 101 2.72 -9.62 -11.78
CA LEU A 101 2.45 -9.72 -10.35
C LEU A 101 1.08 -9.13 -9.98
N LEU A 102 0.78 -7.93 -10.50
CA LEU A 102 -0.51 -7.28 -10.28
C LEU A 102 -1.67 -8.08 -10.88
N SER A 103 -1.49 -8.68 -12.05
CA SER A 103 -2.50 -9.53 -12.66
C SER A 103 -2.84 -10.71 -11.76
N LEU A 104 -1.84 -11.39 -11.20
CA LEU A 104 -2.05 -12.48 -10.26
C LEU A 104 -2.80 -12.02 -9.01
N GLN A 105 -2.41 -10.87 -8.44
CA GLN A 105 -3.08 -10.31 -7.25
C GLN A 105 -4.53 -9.89 -7.54
N LEU A 106 -4.78 -9.30 -8.70
CA LEU A 106 -6.12 -8.85 -9.10
C LEU A 106 -7.04 -10.01 -9.45
N MET A 107 -6.52 -11.09 -10.05
CA MET A 107 -7.31 -12.29 -10.33
C MET A 107 -7.86 -12.94 -9.05
N VAL A 108 -7.16 -12.82 -7.93
CA VAL A 108 -7.65 -13.29 -6.61
C VAL A 108 -8.87 -12.49 -6.14
N HIS A 109 -8.96 -11.21 -6.52
CA HIS A 109 -9.98 -10.29 -6.01
C HIS A 109 -11.08 -9.97 -7.01
N ALA A 110 -10.92 -10.31 -8.29
CA ALA A 110 -11.88 -9.97 -9.31
C ALA A 110 -11.97 -11.08 -10.37
N SER A 111 -13.17 -11.60 -10.59
CA SER A 111 -13.50 -12.36 -11.80
C SER A 111 -13.58 -11.42 -13.03
N ALA A 112 -12.64 -10.50 -13.16
CA ALA A 112 -12.65 -9.49 -14.19
C ALA A 112 -12.10 -10.08 -15.50
N ALA A 113 -12.77 -9.80 -16.61
CA ALA A 113 -12.24 -10.09 -17.94
C ALA A 113 -10.87 -9.41 -18.12
N PRO A 114 -9.93 -10.03 -18.86
CA PRO A 114 -8.56 -9.51 -19.05
C PRO A 114 -8.51 -8.05 -19.51
N GLU A 115 -9.45 -7.61 -20.34
CA GLU A 115 -9.52 -6.26 -20.86
C GLU A 115 -9.79 -5.20 -19.76
N ARG A 116 -10.43 -5.62 -18.65
CA ARG A 116 -10.68 -4.76 -17.48
C ARG A 116 -9.50 -4.73 -16.51
N LEU A 117 -8.59 -5.69 -16.60
CA LEU A 117 -7.43 -5.75 -15.72
C LEU A 117 -6.39 -4.68 -16.09
N ARG A 118 -6.16 -4.42 -17.37
CA ARG A 118 -5.15 -3.45 -17.82
C ARG A 118 -5.34 -2.06 -17.19
N PRO A 119 -6.52 -1.41 -17.24
CA PRO A 119 -6.71 -0.11 -16.62
C PRO A 119 -6.53 -0.13 -15.10
N MET A 120 -6.85 -1.24 -14.44
CA MET A 120 -6.63 -1.41 -12.98
C MET A 120 -5.15 -1.53 -12.66
N ILE A 121 -4.39 -2.24 -13.46
CA ILE A 121 -2.93 -2.36 -13.36
C ILE A 121 -2.27 -1.00 -13.57
N GLU A 122 -2.64 -0.28 -14.62
CA GLU A 122 -2.14 1.06 -14.91
C GLU A 122 -2.47 2.05 -13.79
N ALA A 123 -3.66 1.96 -13.19
CA ALA A 123 -4.06 2.76 -12.04
C ALA A 123 -3.19 2.47 -10.80
N GLN A 124 -2.82 1.21 -10.57
CA GLN A 124 -1.91 0.83 -9.50
C GLN A 124 -0.49 1.36 -9.77
N ILE A 125 0.01 1.19 -11.00
CA ILE A 125 1.31 1.72 -11.43
C ILE A 125 1.36 3.23 -11.26
N ALA A 126 0.34 3.97 -11.70
CA ALA A 126 0.25 5.43 -11.56
C ALA A 126 0.30 5.87 -10.10
N ARG A 127 -0.35 5.12 -9.21
CA ARG A 127 -0.30 5.36 -7.77
C ARG A 127 1.11 5.17 -7.20
N ASP A 128 1.76 4.08 -7.55
CA ASP A 128 3.11 3.77 -7.08
C ASP A 128 4.15 4.76 -7.59
N GLU A 129 3.98 5.22 -8.83
CA GLU A 129 4.80 6.26 -9.42
C GLU A 129 4.64 7.60 -8.69
N ALA A 130 3.40 7.99 -8.35
CA ALA A 130 3.14 9.21 -7.58
C ALA A 130 3.73 9.13 -6.16
N MET A 131 3.57 7.98 -5.49
CA MET A 131 4.17 7.75 -4.16
C MET A 131 5.69 7.83 -4.23
N ALA A 132 6.31 7.18 -5.20
CA ALA A 132 7.75 7.20 -5.38
C ALA A 132 8.29 8.58 -5.76
N GLN A 133 7.55 9.34 -6.57
CA GLN A 133 7.91 10.72 -6.90
C GLN A 133 7.91 11.61 -5.67
N THR A 134 6.83 11.57 -4.88
CA THR A 134 6.71 12.37 -3.64
C THR A 134 7.81 12.00 -2.64
N LEU A 135 8.04 10.71 -2.43
CA LEU A 135 9.09 10.22 -1.54
C LEU A 135 10.48 10.67 -2.00
N SER A 136 10.75 10.55 -3.29
CA SER A 136 12.06 10.94 -3.87
C SER A 136 12.27 12.46 -3.83
N ALA A 137 11.24 13.24 -4.09
CA ALA A 137 11.30 14.69 -3.98
C ALA A 137 11.56 15.14 -2.54
N PHE A 138 10.86 14.53 -1.58
CA PHE A 138 11.11 14.81 -0.16
C PHE A 138 12.53 14.42 0.25
N THR A 139 13.02 13.25 -0.17
CA THR A 139 14.40 12.81 0.14
C THR A 139 15.47 13.79 -0.35
N LYS A 140 15.21 14.43 -1.49
CA LYS A 140 16.12 15.42 -2.09
C LYS A 140 15.96 16.83 -1.49
N SER A 141 14.86 17.09 -0.77
CA SER A 141 14.61 18.39 -0.16
C SER A 141 15.53 18.65 1.03
N GLU A 142 15.70 19.91 1.40
CA GLU A 142 16.46 20.33 2.59
C GLU A 142 15.94 19.63 3.86
N SER A 143 14.61 19.51 4.00
CA SER A 143 13.98 18.84 5.13
C SER A 143 14.17 17.32 5.14
N GLY A 144 14.40 16.70 3.99
CA GLY A 144 14.55 15.25 3.84
C GLY A 144 15.98 14.75 3.81
N GLN A 145 16.95 15.63 3.51
CA GLN A 145 18.36 15.27 3.43
C GLN A 145 18.86 14.66 4.74
N ASN A 146 19.69 13.62 4.62
CA ASN A 146 20.30 12.92 5.75
C ASN A 146 19.31 12.27 6.73
N ARG A 147 18.04 12.12 6.36
CA ARG A 147 17.05 11.42 7.18
C ARG A 147 16.85 9.99 6.72
N ARG A 148 16.56 9.13 7.70
CA ARG A 148 16.00 7.81 7.44
C ARG A 148 14.50 7.95 7.30
N MET A 149 13.90 7.20 6.36
CA MET A 149 12.47 7.22 6.11
C MET A 149 11.84 5.87 6.43
N LEU A 150 10.69 5.91 7.06
CA LEU A 150 9.81 4.77 7.22
C LEU A 150 8.58 5.00 6.34
N VAL A 151 8.37 4.12 5.38
CA VAL A 151 7.20 4.17 4.48
C VAL A 151 6.18 3.14 4.93
N LEU A 152 4.96 3.58 5.19
CA LEU A 152 3.84 2.73 5.56
C LEU A 152 2.86 2.64 4.38
N CYS A 153 2.74 1.47 3.80
CA CYS A 153 1.84 1.22 2.69
C CYS A 153 1.33 -0.23 2.69
N GLY A 154 0.36 -0.54 1.84
CA GLY A 154 -0.11 -1.90 1.68
C GLY A 154 0.94 -2.81 1.03
N ALA A 155 0.93 -4.09 1.39
CA ALA A 155 1.88 -5.08 0.89
C ALA A 155 1.95 -5.12 -0.65
N GLY A 156 0.83 -4.93 -1.35
CA GLY A 156 0.78 -4.90 -2.81
C GLY A 156 1.59 -3.78 -3.47
N HIS A 157 2.03 -2.77 -2.69
CA HIS A 157 2.87 -1.68 -3.18
C HIS A 157 4.38 -1.95 -3.03
N VAL A 158 4.77 -2.99 -2.30
CA VAL A 158 6.19 -3.22 -1.94
C VAL A 158 6.65 -4.67 -2.07
N ALA A 159 5.72 -5.63 -2.15
CA ALA A 159 6.06 -7.04 -2.23
C ALA A 159 7.02 -7.34 -3.40
N TYR A 160 7.96 -8.24 -3.15
CA TYR A 160 9.02 -8.63 -4.10
C TYR A 160 9.92 -7.48 -4.56
N GLY A 161 9.97 -6.38 -3.80
CA GLY A 161 10.73 -5.20 -4.20
C GLY A 161 10.16 -4.44 -5.39
N GLN A 162 8.97 -4.83 -5.85
CA GLN A 162 8.24 -4.19 -6.96
C GLN A 162 7.42 -2.99 -6.49
N GLY A 163 6.71 -2.35 -7.39
CA GLY A 163 5.90 -1.19 -7.05
C GLY A 163 6.73 0.02 -6.63
N VAL A 164 6.48 0.55 -5.45
CA VAL A 164 7.16 1.75 -4.93
C VAL A 164 8.67 1.58 -4.82
N PRO A 165 9.24 0.47 -4.27
CA PRO A 165 10.69 0.31 -4.15
C PRO A 165 11.43 0.43 -5.47
N THR A 166 11.02 -0.27 -6.51
CA THR A 166 11.65 -0.20 -7.84
C THR A 166 11.65 1.23 -8.38
N ARG A 167 10.54 1.94 -8.19
CA ARG A 167 10.35 3.32 -8.68
C ARG A 167 11.18 4.33 -7.89
N VAL A 168 11.35 4.10 -6.60
CA VAL A 168 12.24 4.90 -5.75
C VAL A 168 13.71 4.66 -6.13
N ARG A 169 14.13 3.41 -6.28
CA ARG A 169 15.51 3.05 -6.70
C ARG A 169 15.87 3.69 -8.04
N ARG A 170 14.92 3.73 -8.99
CA ARG A 170 15.11 4.42 -10.28
C ARG A 170 15.34 5.92 -10.12
N ARG A 171 14.62 6.59 -9.20
CA ARG A 171 14.70 8.05 -8.96
C ARG A 171 15.85 8.47 -8.04
N LEU A 172 16.32 7.55 -7.22
CA LEU A 172 17.37 7.74 -6.22
C LEU A 172 18.42 6.63 -6.37
N PRO A 173 19.28 6.69 -7.39
CA PRO A 173 20.35 5.71 -7.55
C PRO A 173 21.20 5.63 -6.28
N GLY A 174 21.50 4.42 -5.82
CA GLY A 174 22.29 4.19 -4.60
C GLY A 174 21.48 4.21 -3.29
N VAL A 175 20.17 4.44 -3.33
CA VAL A 175 19.33 4.29 -2.14
C VAL A 175 19.39 2.84 -1.63
N ARG A 176 19.49 2.70 -0.31
CA ARG A 176 19.40 1.40 0.38
C ARG A 176 18.08 1.33 1.13
N ASP A 177 17.26 0.38 0.77
CA ASP A 177 15.96 0.14 1.39
C ASP A 177 15.87 -1.28 1.96
N ARG A 178 14.90 -1.47 2.84
CA ARG A 178 14.50 -2.77 3.36
C ARG A 178 12.98 -2.85 3.39
N ILE A 179 12.47 -4.00 3.01
CA ILE A 179 11.04 -4.28 2.99
C ILE A 179 10.70 -5.16 4.16
N VAL A 180 9.76 -4.70 4.99
CA VAL A 180 9.21 -5.45 6.11
C VAL A 180 7.73 -5.67 5.85
N LEU A 181 7.31 -6.90 5.73
CA LEU A 181 5.89 -7.26 5.64
C LEU A 181 5.39 -7.69 7.02
N LEU A 182 4.31 -7.04 7.44
CA LEU A 182 3.60 -7.35 8.67
C LEU A 182 2.43 -8.26 8.30
N SER A 183 2.45 -9.50 8.77
CA SER A 183 1.35 -10.44 8.61
C SER A 183 0.81 -10.81 9.98
N GLU A 184 -0.51 -10.65 10.17
CA GLU A 184 -1.13 -11.03 11.43
C GLU A 184 -1.19 -12.56 11.63
N SER A 185 -1.39 -13.33 10.55
CA SER A 185 -1.56 -14.78 10.65
C SER A 185 -1.19 -15.53 9.37
N GLY A 186 -0.83 -14.81 8.31
CA GLY A 186 -0.77 -15.36 6.94
C GLY A 186 -2.15 -15.62 6.34
N GLU A 187 -3.22 -15.43 7.09
CA GLU A 187 -4.59 -15.55 6.62
C GLU A 187 -5.11 -14.19 6.14
N VAL A 188 -5.60 -14.15 4.91
CA VAL A 188 -6.38 -13.02 4.41
C VAL A 188 -7.76 -13.10 5.07
N ARG A 189 -8.06 -12.20 5.99
CA ARG A 189 -9.41 -12.08 6.54
C ARG A 189 -10.31 -11.46 5.48
N LEU A 190 -11.01 -12.28 4.76
CA LEU A 190 -12.05 -11.88 3.84
C LEU A 190 -13.34 -11.62 4.61
N SER A 191 -14.10 -10.59 4.20
CA SER A 191 -15.47 -10.42 4.68
C SER A 191 -16.32 -11.60 4.20
N PRO A 192 -17.47 -11.90 4.84
CA PRO A 192 -18.37 -12.98 4.38
C PRO A 192 -18.78 -12.85 2.91
N GLN A 193 -18.89 -11.63 2.39
CA GLN A 193 -19.22 -11.38 1.00
C GLN A 193 -18.04 -11.68 0.07
N GLU A 194 -16.82 -11.30 0.46
CA GLU A 194 -15.59 -11.63 -0.27
C GLU A 194 -15.32 -13.13 -0.21
N LEU A 195 -15.58 -13.79 0.92
CA LEU A 195 -15.41 -15.24 1.07
C LEU A 195 -16.36 -16.02 0.16
N ALA A 196 -17.60 -15.56 0.01
CA ALA A 196 -18.59 -16.16 -0.89
C ALA A 196 -18.23 -16.02 -2.39
N GLN A 197 -17.43 -15.02 -2.73
CA GLN A 197 -16.96 -14.73 -4.08
C GLN A 197 -15.52 -15.24 -4.34
N ALA A 198 -14.79 -15.55 -3.26
CA ALA A 198 -13.40 -16.02 -3.37
C ALA A 198 -13.36 -17.40 -4.05
N ARG A 199 -12.68 -17.48 -5.19
CA ARG A 199 -12.27 -18.75 -5.74
C ARG A 199 -10.86 -19.06 -5.23
N PRO A 200 -10.57 -20.31 -4.84
CA PRO A 200 -9.20 -20.70 -4.53
C PRO A 200 -8.35 -20.48 -5.79
N ILE A 201 -7.39 -19.56 -5.69
CA ILE A 201 -6.39 -19.34 -6.74
C ILE A 201 -5.09 -19.86 -6.18
N GLU A 202 -4.61 -20.91 -6.79
CA GLU A 202 -3.30 -21.46 -6.50
C GLU A 202 -2.28 -20.69 -7.33
N ILE A 203 -1.54 -19.79 -6.67
CA ILE A 203 -0.38 -19.15 -7.29
C ILE A 203 0.75 -20.16 -7.24
N THR A 204 1.03 -20.80 -8.36
CA THR A 204 2.10 -21.79 -8.44
C THR A 204 3.46 -21.12 -8.33
N HIS A 205 4.44 -21.85 -7.79
CA HIS A 205 5.83 -21.41 -7.73
C HIS A 205 6.37 -21.00 -9.13
N GLU A 206 5.88 -21.60 -10.21
CA GLU A 206 6.26 -21.28 -11.57
C GLU A 206 5.81 -19.87 -11.99
N GLN A 207 4.63 -19.45 -11.57
CA GLN A 207 4.09 -18.12 -11.91
C GLN A 207 4.89 -16.98 -11.30
N VAL A 208 5.56 -17.20 -10.16
CA VAL A 208 6.41 -16.23 -9.48
C VAL A 208 7.91 -16.47 -9.67
N ARG A 209 8.29 -17.56 -10.36
CA ARG A 209 9.70 -17.96 -10.55
C ARG A 209 10.53 -16.88 -11.27
N GLU A 210 9.93 -16.09 -12.14
CA GLU A 210 10.60 -14.99 -12.83
C GLU A 210 10.95 -13.84 -11.87
N ILE A 211 10.27 -13.77 -10.73
CA ILE A 211 10.56 -12.80 -9.69
C ILE A 211 11.69 -13.36 -8.83
N LYS A 212 12.93 -13.13 -9.24
CA LYS A 212 14.14 -13.64 -8.57
C LYS A 212 14.43 -12.96 -7.22
N GLN A 213 13.44 -12.33 -6.58
CA GLN A 213 13.58 -11.61 -5.31
C GLN A 213 12.65 -12.22 -4.26
N PRO A 214 13.06 -12.24 -2.99
CA PRO A 214 12.17 -12.64 -1.91
C PRO A 214 10.99 -11.68 -1.81
N VAL A 215 9.89 -12.13 -1.23
CA VAL A 215 8.68 -11.31 -1.04
C VAL A 215 8.96 -10.06 -0.19
N ALA A 216 9.89 -10.16 0.75
CA ALA A 216 10.39 -9.09 1.60
C ALA A 216 11.76 -9.45 2.19
N ASP A 217 12.48 -8.47 2.72
CA ASP A 217 13.70 -8.70 3.51
C ASP A 217 13.36 -9.31 4.88
N TYR A 218 12.22 -8.92 5.45
CA TYR A 218 11.74 -9.41 6.76
C TYR A 218 10.24 -9.68 6.73
N LEU A 219 9.86 -10.79 7.34
CA LEU A 219 8.46 -11.14 7.60
C LEU A 219 8.22 -11.12 9.10
N CYS A 220 7.29 -10.29 9.55
CA CYS A 220 6.82 -10.31 10.93
C CYS A 220 5.50 -11.09 10.96
N VAL A 221 5.56 -12.31 11.46
CA VAL A 221 4.41 -13.21 11.60
C VAL A 221 4.01 -13.27 13.07
N LYS A 222 2.76 -12.93 13.37
CA LYS A 222 2.23 -13.14 14.72
C LYS A 222 2.11 -14.64 14.96
N PRO A 223 2.66 -15.19 16.06
CA PRO A 223 2.45 -16.59 16.38
C PRO A 223 0.95 -16.90 16.44
N LEU A 224 0.54 -17.99 15.80
CA LEU A 224 -0.81 -18.53 16.00
C LEU A 224 -0.98 -18.78 17.50
N ALA A 225 -2.03 -18.21 18.11
CA ALA A 225 -2.38 -18.54 19.47
C ALA A 225 -2.55 -20.06 19.52
N SER A 226 -1.74 -20.75 20.32
CA SER A 226 -1.86 -22.20 20.53
C SER A 226 -3.31 -22.46 20.91
N LYS A 227 -4.00 -23.33 20.16
CA LYS A 227 -5.34 -23.78 20.56
C LYS A 227 -5.20 -24.27 22.01
N PRO A 228 -6.10 -23.87 22.92
CA PRO A 228 -6.09 -24.42 24.27
C PRO A 228 -6.10 -25.95 24.14
N SER A 229 -5.17 -26.61 24.82
CA SER A 229 -5.12 -28.05 24.86
C SER A 229 -6.49 -28.57 25.35
N PRO A 230 -7.03 -29.62 24.73
CA PRO A 230 -8.29 -30.21 25.24
C PRO A 230 -8.10 -30.57 26.73
N PRO A 231 -9.12 -30.37 27.56
CA PRO A 231 -9.02 -30.70 28.97
C PRO A 231 -8.60 -32.16 29.09
N SER A 232 -7.61 -32.40 29.92
CA SER A 232 -7.16 -33.78 30.24
C SER A 232 -8.36 -34.58 30.71
N PRO A 233 -8.56 -35.84 30.27
CA PRO A 233 -9.65 -36.66 30.78
C PRO A 233 -9.44 -36.83 32.27
N GLU A 234 -10.42 -36.38 33.05
CA GLU A 234 -10.43 -36.64 34.48
C GLU A 234 -10.33 -38.18 34.71
N CYS A 235 -9.23 -38.58 35.29
CA CYS A 235 -9.03 -39.96 35.70
C CYS A 235 -9.97 -40.23 36.89
N GLY A 236 -11.16 -40.77 36.61
CA GLY A 236 -12.11 -41.15 37.63
C GLY A 236 -11.47 -42.18 38.56
N ARG A 237 -11.20 -41.79 39.81
CA ARG A 237 -10.92 -42.71 40.87
C ARG A 237 -12.23 -43.39 41.29
N LYS A 238 -12.30 -44.67 41.06
CA LYS A 238 -13.20 -45.56 41.77
C LYS A 238 -12.62 -45.95 43.11
#